data_780fa8b02c63b622ea91dc392f69ed65
#
_entry.id   780fa8b02c63b622ea91dc392f69ed65
#
_cell.length_a   1.000
_cell.length_b   1.000
_cell.length_c   1.000
_cell.angle_alpha   90.00
_cell.angle_beta   90.00
_cell.angle_gamma   90.00
#
_symmetry.space_group_name_H-M   'P 1'
#
loop_
_entity.id
_entity.type
_entity.pdbx_description
1 polymer ?
#
loop_
_entity_poly.entity_id
_entity_poly.type
_entity_poly.pdbx_seq_one_letter_code
_entity_poly.pdbx_strand_id
1 'polypeptide(L)'
;MRLISWNVNGLRAAVKKGFLEYFEEVDADIFCLQETKLQEGQIELDLPAYKDYWNYAVKKGYSGTAIFTKVEPLSVQYGLGIPEHDTEGRVITLEFEEFFMVTVYTPNSQAELKRLDYRMTFEDAILEYVKNLDKTKPVVLCGDLNVAHEEIDLKNPKTNRKNAGFSDEERAKFSAFIDAGFIDSFRYFYPDLTDAYSWWSYRMNARARNTGWRIDYFIVSERLKDKLVDAKIHADVLGSDHCPVELELNF
;
A
#
# COMPACT_ATOMS: atom_id res chain seq x y z
N MET A 1 -12.19 -14.13 0.01
CA MET A 1 -10.73 -13.93 0.11
C MET A 1 -10.47 -12.63 0.85
N ARG A 2 -9.63 -12.67 1.90
CA ARG A 2 -9.27 -11.49 2.71
C ARG A 2 -7.84 -11.08 2.41
N LEU A 3 -7.66 -9.81 2.07
CA LEU A 3 -6.39 -9.20 1.72
C LEU A 3 -6.07 -8.09 2.73
N ILE A 4 -4.83 -8.04 3.23
CA ILE A 4 -4.35 -7.00 4.14
C ILE A 4 -3.15 -6.29 3.52
N SER A 5 -3.08 -4.98 3.71
CA SER A 5 -1.91 -4.16 3.39
C SER A 5 -1.54 -3.29 4.59
N TRP A 6 -0.26 -3.28 4.96
CA TRP A 6 0.23 -2.51 6.10
C TRP A 6 1.64 -1.97 5.89
N ASN A 7 1.79 -0.66 5.88
CA ASN A 7 3.10 -0.04 6.05
C ASN A 7 3.52 -0.16 7.53
N VAL A 8 4.54 -0.97 7.79
CA VAL A 8 4.98 -1.31 9.17
C VAL A 8 6.06 -0.38 9.71
N ASN A 9 6.54 0.55 8.90
CA ASN A 9 7.61 1.51 9.28
C ASN A 9 8.79 0.84 10.01
N GLY A 10 9.19 -0.34 9.51
CA GLY A 10 10.23 -1.20 10.07
C GLY A 10 9.68 -2.43 10.80
N LEU A 11 9.70 -3.58 10.12
CA LEU A 11 9.07 -4.81 10.58
C LEU A 11 9.60 -5.30 11.93
N ARG A 12 10.91 -5.21 12.20
CA ARG A 12 11.49 -5.61 13.50
C ARG A 12 10.91 -4.81 14.68
N ALA A 13 10.56 -3.55 14.45
CA ALA A 13 9.92 -2.72 15.47
C ALA A 13 8.44 -3.06 15.62
N ALA A 14 7.74 -3.32 14.51
CA ALA A 14 6.33 -3.71 14.50
C ALA A 14 6.11 -5.07 15.18
N VAL A 15 6.98 -6.06 14.96
CA VAL A 15 6.93 -7.37 15.64
C VAL A 15 6.98 -7.23 17.15
N LYS A 16 7.79 -6.31 17.68
CA LYS A 16 7.86 -6.04 19.14
C LYS A 16 6.61 -5.34 19.70
N LYS A 17 5.69 -4.93 18.84
CA LYS A 17 4.51 -4.12 19.16
C LYS A 17 3.19 -4.77 18.75
N GLY A 18 3.17 -6.08 18.59
CA GLY A 18 1.93 -6.83 18.33
C GLY A 18 1.66 -7.16 16.85
N PHE A 19 2.67 -7.08 15.98
CA PHE A 19 2.48 -7.44 14.56
C PHE A 19 2.05 -8.90 14.39
N LEU A 20 2.71 -9.85 15.08
CA LEU A 20 2.40 -11.28 14.92
C LEU A 20 1.01 -11.62 15.46
N GLU A 21 0.63 -11.05 16.60
CA GLU A 21 -0.68 -11.24 17.20
C GLU A 21 -1.79 -10.78 16.23
N TYR A 22 -1.63 -9.61 15.61
CA TYR A 22 -2.58 -9.13 14.60
C TYR A 22 -2.56 -9.98 13.33
N PHE A 23 -1.37 -10.39 12.86
CA PHE A 23 -1.21 -11.22 11.68
C PHE A 23 -1.95 -12.57 11.82
N GLU A 24 -1.82 -13.21 12.98
CA GLU A 24 -2.50 -14.47 13.30
C GLU A 24 -4.01 -14.27 13.48
N GLU A 25 -4.44 -13.20 14.17
CA GLU A 25 -5.85 -12.91 14.42
C GLU A 25 -6.63 -12.64 13.13
N VAL A 26 -6.05 -11.84 12.22
CA VAL A 26 -6.72 -11.48 10.97
C VAL A 26 -6.79 -12.65 9.99
N ASP A 27 -5.84 -13.59 10.07
CA ASP A 27 -5.75 -14.81 9.26
C ASP A 27 -6.02 -14.58 7.76
N ALA A 28 -5.40 -13.53 7.20
CA ALA A 28 -5.60 -13.11 5.81
C ALA A 28 -5.13 -14.18 4.81
N ASP A 29 -5.74 -14.24 3.64
CA ASP A 29 -5.26 -15.09 2.54
C ASP A 29 -3.98 -14.53 1.92
N ILE A 30 -3.89 -13.19 1.83
CA ILE A 30 -2.69 -12.47 1.36
C ILE A 30 -2.46 -11.27 2.29
N PHE A 31 -1.22 -11.12 2.75
CA PHE A 31 -0.80 -10.03 3.62
C PHE A 31 0.41 -9.31 3.02
N CYS A 32 0.24 -8.04 2.67
CA CYS A 32 1.25 -7.20 2.02
C CYS A 32 1.85 -6.20 3.01
N LEU A 33 3.17 -6.06 2.97
CA LEU A 33 3.91 -5.11 3.79
C LEU A 33 4.65 -4.08 2.95
N GLN A 34 4.69 -2.85 3.44
CA GLN A 34 5.52 -1.79 2.92
C GLN A 34 6.43 -1.27 4.03
N GLU A 35 7.55 -0.72 3.61
CA GLU A 35 8.56 -0.14 4.51
C GLU A 35 9.09 -1.14 5.57
N THR A 36 9.44 -2.34 5.11
CA THR A 36 9.98 -3.40 5.98
C THR A 36 11.32 -3.02 6.61
N LYS A 37 12.13 -2.19 5.93
CA LYS A 37 13.46 -1.71 6.36
C LYS A 37 14.44 -2.85 6.67
N LEU A 38 14.32 -3.97 5.95
CA LEU A 38 15.11 -5.18 6.15
C LEU A 38 16.09 -5.44 5.01
N GLN A 39 17.03 -6.30 5.33
CA GLN A 39 17.84 -7.04 4.36
C GLN A 39 17.64 -8.54 4.62
N GLU A 40 17.99 -9.36 3.65
CA GLU A 40 17.92 -10.80 3.74
C GLU A 40 18.55 -11.34 5.03
N GLY A 41 17.89 -12.28 5.70
CA GLY A 41 18.36 -12.92 6.93
C GLY A 41 18.29 -12.05 8.20
N GLN A 42 17.69 -10.86 8.16
CA GLN A 42 17.58 -10.00 9.35
C GLN A 42 16.36 -10.28 10.23
N ILE A 43 15.44 -11.13 9.78
CA ILE A 43 14.29 -11.60 10.56
C ILE A 43 13.94 -13.02 10.10
N GLU A 44 13.49 -13.84 11.04
CA GLU A 44 12.82 -15.11 10.79
C GLU A 44 11.43 -15.03 11.41
N LEU A 45 10.41 -15.34 10.64
CA LEU A 45 9.03 -15.42 11.09
C LEU A 45 8.55 -16.86 10.89
N ASP A 46 8.08 -17.49 11.97
CA ASP A 46 7.52 -18.84 11.90
C ASP A 46 6.05 -18.76 11.46
N LEU A 47 5.83 -18.73 10.17
CA LEU A 47 4.50 -18.61 9.54
C LEU A 47 4.29 -19.77 8.54
N PRO A 48 4.20 -21.03 9.00
CA PRO A 48 4.26 -22.21 8.14
C PRO A 48 3.09 -22.33 7.15
N ALA A 49 1.98 -21.65 7.40
CA ALA A 49 0.84 -21.60 6.48
C ALA A 49 1.03 -20.63 5.31
N TYR A 50 2.09 -19.84 5.32
CA TYR A 50 2.33 -18.82 4.32
C TYR A 50 3.63 -19.05 3.56
N LYS A 51 3.63 -18.67 2.29
CA LYS A 51 4.83 -18.41 1.49
C LYS A 51 5.10 -16.93 1.53
N ASP A 52 6.37 -16.54 1.60
CA ASP A 52 6.80 -15.17 1.73
C ASP A 52 7.71 -14.74 0.57
N TYR A 53 7.49 -13.53 0.10
CA TYR A 53 8.22 -12.91 -1.01
C TYR A 53 8.71 -11.55 -0.57
N TRP A 54 10.02 -11.29 -0.71
CA TRP A 54 10.66 -10.09 -0.20
C TRP A 54 11.37 -9.32 -1.29
N ASN A 55 11.19 -8.02 -1.32
CA ASN A 55 11.95 -7.11 -2.17
C ASN A 55 12.67 -6.08 -1.29
N TYR A 56 13.98 -6.20 -1.21
CA TYR A 56 14.82 -5.37 -0.35
C TYR A 56 15.38 -4.19 -1.14
N ALA A 57 15.50 -3.02 -0.46
CA ALA A 57 16.25 -1.91 -1.02
C ALA A 57 17.76 -2.19 -0.99
N VAL A 58 18.50 -1.67 -1.96
CA VAL A 58 19.96 -1.69 -1.95
C VAL A 58 20.49 -0.94 -0.73
N LYS A 59 19.85 0.18 -0.37
CA LYS A 59 20.17 0.92 0.84
C LYS A 59 19.64 0.23 2.08
N LYS A 60 20.52 -0.17 2.98
CA LYS A 60 20.19 -0.84 4.24
C LYS A 60 19.29 0.01 5.14
N GLY A 61 18.30 -0.64 5.78
CA GLY A 61 17.40 0.02 6.74
C GLY A 61 16.43 1.02 6.09
N TYR A 62 16.14 0.87 4.82
CA TYR A 62 15.32 1.78 4.03
C TYR A 62 14.32 1.03 3.16
N SER A 63 13.09 1.58 2.97
CA SER A 63 12.07 1.03 2.08
C SER A 63 11.85 -0.49 2.25
N GLY A 64 11.67 -1.21 1.15
CA GLY A 64 11.44 -2.66 1.14
C GLY A 64 9.97 -3.03 1.27
N THR A 65 9.57 -4.07 0.54
CA THR A 65 8.21 -4.64 0.55
C THR A 65 8.25 -6.13 0.78
N ALA A 66 7.12 -6.70 1.24
CA ALA A 66 6.96 -8.14 1.35
C ALA A 66 5.50 -8.53 1.08
N ILE A 67 5.29 -9.77 0.61
CA ILE A 67 3.97 -10.41 0.52
C ILE A 67 4.03 -11.78 1.17
N PHE A 68 3.08 -12.05 2.06
CA PHE A 68 2.79 -13.37 2.61
C PHE A 68 1.50 -13.88 2.00
N THR A 69 1.47 -15.11 1.53
CA THR A 69 0.29 -15.71 0.87
C THR A 69 0.12 -17.16 1.24
N LYS A 70 -1.13 -17.58 1.50
CA LYS A 70 -1.51 -19.00 1.68
C LYS A 70 -1.59 -19.76 0.34
N VAL A 71 -1.76 -19.04 -0.77
CA VAL A 71 -1.92 -19.61 -2.11
C VAL A 71 -0.61 -19.46 -2.88
N GLU A 72 -0.16 -20.54 -3.54
CA GLU A 72 1.02 -20.51 -4.42
C GLU A 72 0.73 -19.62 -5.63
N PRO A 73 1.53 -18.57 -5.90
CA PRO A 73 1.41 -17.81 -7.12
C PRO A 73 1.98 -18.58 -8.33
N LEU A 74 1.44 -18.31 -9.51
CA LEU A 74 1.95 -18.85 -10.79
C LEU A 74 3.30 -18.26 -11.15
N SER A 75 3.50 -16.99 -10.83
CA SER A 75 4.77 -16.27 -11.06
C SER A 75 4.97 -15.15 -10.06
N VAL A 76 6.21 -14.72 -9.91
CA VAL A 76 6.64 -13.61 -9.05
C VAL A 76 7.50 -12.65 -9.85
N GLN A 77 7.22 -11.36 -9.77
CA GLN A 77 8.07 -10.31 -10.32
C GLN A 77 8.42 -9.29 -9.25
N TYR A 78 9.70 -8.91 -9.21
CA TYR A 78 10.22 -7.88 -8.31
C TYR A 78 10.52 -6.62 -9.12
N GLY A 79 10.02 -5.47 -8.64
CA GLY A 79 10.18 -4.18 -9.31
C GLY A 79 9.30 -4.01 -10.56
N LEU A 80 9.60 -2.98 -11.32
CA LEU A 80 8.89 -2.59 -12.56
C LEU A 80 9.64 -3.01 -13.83
N GLY A 81 10.86 -3.56 -13.70
CA GLY A 81 11.78 -3.79 -14.80
C GLY A 81 12.48 -2.50 -15.27
N ILE A 82 12.48 -1.47 -14.46
CA ILE A 82 13.09 -0.16 -14.73
C ILE A 82 14.18 0.08 -13.68
N PRO A 83 15.48 0.01 -14.05
CA PRO A 83 16.60 0.07 -13.09
C PRO A 83 16.56 1.27 -12.15
N GLU A 84 16.09 2.42 -12.62
CA GLU A 84 15.96 3.64 -11.80
C GLU A 84 14.95 3.47 -10.66
N HIS A 85 13.89 2.70 -10.85
CA HIS A 85 12.80 2.49 -9.89
C HIS A 85 12.98 1.24 -9.03
N ASP A 86 13.87 0.31 -9.42
CA ASP A 86 13.94 -1.02 -8.81
C ASP A 86 15.01 -1.14 -7.70
N THR A 87 15.75 -0.05 -7.40
CA THR A 87 16.82 -0.07 -6.38
C THR A 87 16.31 0.04 -4.95
N GLU A 88 15.05 0.43 -4.76
CA GLU A 88 14.49 0.72 -3.43
C GLU A 88 13.50 -0.35 -2.93
N GLY A 89 13.35 -1.49 -3.65
CA GLY A 89 12.52 -2.61 -3.19
C GLY A 89 11.05 -2.26 -3.00
N ARG A 90 10.46 -1.48 -3.93
CA ARG A 90 9.16 -0.84 -3.76
C ARG A 90 7.97 -1.63 -4.28
N VAL A 91 8.19 -2.59 -5.17
CA VAL A 91 7.12 -3.30 -5.87
C VAL A 91 7.37 -4.80 -5.87
N ILE A 92 6.34 -5.59 -5.54
CA ILE A 92 6.26 -7.02 -5.77
C ILE A 92 4.95 -7.30 -6.48
N THR A 93 4.99 -8.12 -7.51
CA THR A 93 3.82 -8.64 -8.21
C THR A 93 3.77 -10.15 -8.09
N LEU A 94 2.65 -10.69 -7.61
CA LEU A 94 2.32 -12.11 -7.64
C LEU A 94 1.23 -12.34 -8.66
N GLU A 95 1.41 -13.30 -9.54
CA GLU A 95 0.37 -13.75 -10.47
C GLU A 95 -0.40 -14.92 -9.87
N PHE A 96 -1.72 -14.80 -9.76
CA PHE A 96 -2.62 -15.88 -9.43
C PHE A 96 -3.46 -16.27 -10.66
N GLU A 97 -4.23 -17.33 -10.56
CA GLU A 97 -5.10 -17.80 -11.67
C GLU A 97 -6.06 -16.70 -12.15
N GLU A 98 -6.64 -15.95 -11.23
CA GLU A 98 -7.73 -15.01 -11.52
C GLU A 98 -7.32 -13.54 -11.54
N PHE A 99 -6.19 -13.17 -10.93
CA PHE A 99 -5.74 -11.78 -10.81
C PHE A 99 -4.24 -11.65 -10.56
N PHE A 100 -3.72 -10.43 -10.77
CA PHE A 100 -2.40 -10.04 -10.26
C PHE A 100 -2.55 -9.30 -8.94
N MET A 101 -1.75 -9.72 -7.93
CA MET A 101 -1.58 -8.98 -6.68
C MET A 101 -0.32 -8.13 -6.75
N VAL A 102 -0.45 -6.82 -6.66
CA VAL A 102 0.67 -5.88 -6.69
C VAL A 102 0.73 -5.13 -5.37
N THR A 103 1.82 -5.27 -4.62
CA THR A 103 2.10 -4.37 -3.50
C THR A 103 3.06 -3.27 -3.93
N VAL A 104 2.79 -2.05 -3.51
CA VAL A 104 3.63 -0.90 -3.84
C VAL A 104 3.86 -0.01 -2.62
N TYR A 105 5.09 0.47 -2.49
CA TYR A 105 5.47 1.54 -1.58
C TYR A 105 5.93 2.74 -2.43
N THR A 106 5.01 3.65 -2.69
CA THR A 106 5.26 4.83 -3.54
C THR A 106 6.28 5.78 -2.87
N PRO A 107 7.27 6.31 -3.63
CA PRO A 107 8.22 7.26 -3.07
C PRO A 107 7.55 8.48 -2.47
N ASN A 108 7.93 8.87 -1.26
CA ASN A 108 7.51 10.14 -0.67
C ASN A 108 8.22 11.31 -1.35
N SER A 109 7.49 12.39 -1.66
CA SER A 109 8.07 13.60 -2.29
C SER A 109 8.97 14.41 -1.36
N GLN A 110 8.99 14.09 -0.07
CA GLN A 110 9.78 14.73 1.00
C GLN A 110 9.39 16.20 1.26
N ALA A 111 9.99 16.76 2.31
CA ALA A 111 9.78 18.17 2.66
C ALA A 111 10.16 19.07 1.47
N GLU A 112 9.39 20.14 1.25
CA GLU A 112 9.58 21.08 0.15
C GLU A 112 9.51 20.44 -1.25
N LEU A 113 8.90 19.24 -1.34
CA LEU A 113 8.71 18.47 -2.59
C LEU A 113 10.03 18.15 -3.31
N LYS A 114 11.13 18.00 -2.58
CA LYS A 114 12.49 17.79 -3.14
C LYS A 114 12.61 16.57 -4.04
N ARG A 115 11.72 15.61 -3.89
CA ARG A 115 11.72 14.35 -4.65
C ARG A 115 10.50 14.22 -5.57
N LEU A 116 9.77 15.31 -5.79
CA LEU A 116 8.53 15.30 -6.57
C LEU A 116 8.76 14.81 -8.00
N ASP A 117 9.78 15.30 -8.70
CA ASP A 117 10.06 14.92 -10.09
C ASP A 117 10.29 13.41 -10.23
N TYR A 118 11.10 12.82 -9.34
CA TYR A 118 11.30 11.37 -9.29
C TYR A 118 9.99 10.61 -9.00
N ARG A 119 9.21 11.12 -8.05
CA ARG A 119 7.91 10.52 -7.74
C ARG A 119 6.98 10.54 -8.94
N MET A 120 6.93 11.63 -9.70
CA MET A 120 6.08 11.72 -10.88
C MET A 120 6.46 10.68 -11.95
N THR A 121 7.76 10.45 -12.17
CA THR A 121 8.22 9.40 -13.09
C THR A 121 7.88 8.00 -12.59
N PHE A 122 7.99 7.75 -11.28
CA PHE A 122 7.58 6.48 -10.67
C PHE A 122 6.07 6.23 -10.82
N GLU A 123 5.24 7.26 -10.60
CA GLU A 123 3.77 7.16 -10.73
C GLU A 123 3.34 6.86 -12.17
N ASP A 124 4.00 7.45 -13.16
CA ASP A 124 3.76 7.13 -14.56
C ASP A 124 4.15 5.68 -14.88
N ALA A 125 5.28 5.24 -14.36
CA ALA A 125 5.78 3.89 -14.57
C ALA A 125 4.87 2.82 -13.94
N ILE A 126 4.44 3.01 -12.68
CA ILE A 126 3.55 2.04 -12.01
C ILE A 126 2.16 2.01 -12.68
N LEU A 127 1.60 3.14 -13.09
CA LEU A 127 0.33 3.18 -13.79
C LEU A 127 0.40 2.42 -15.12
N GLU A 128 1.43 2.67 -15.93
CA GLU A 128 1.59 1.94 -17.20
C GLU A 128 1.83 0.44 -16.97
N TYR A 129 2.59 0.09 -15.94
CA TYR A 129 2.83 -1.30 -15.54
C TYR A 129 1.51 -2.03 -15.20
N VAL A 130 0.67 -1.47 -14.32
CA VAL A 130 -0.59 -2.13 -13.93
C VAL A 130 -1.61 -2.15 -15.07
N LYS A 131 -1.65 -1.13 -15.93
CA LYS A 131 -2.46 -1.14 -17.17
C LYS A 131 -2.04 -2.28 -18.11
N ASN A 132 -0.75 -2.57 -18.20
CA ASN A 132 -0.26 -3.67 -19.02
C ASN A 132 -0.64 -5.03 -18.43
N LEU A 133 -0.55 -5.21 -17.11
CA LEU A 133 -1.04 -6.41 -16.42
C LEU A 133 -2.55 -6.59 -16.65
N ASP A 134 -3.32 -5.50 -16.52
CA ASP A 134 -4.78 -5.53 -16.64
C ASP A 134 -5.28 -5.95 -18.05
N LYS A 135 -4.44 -5.86 -19.08
CA LYS A 135 -4.77 -6.40 -20.41
C LYS A 135 -4.97 -7.92 -20.40
N THR A 136 -4.32 -8.62 -19.50
CA THR A 136 -4.36 -10.09 -19.39
C THR A 136 -5.28 -10.57 -18.28
N LYS A 137 -5.04 -10.14 -17.04
CA LYS A 137 -5.83 -10.46 -15.86
C LYS A 137 -6.10 -9.20 -15.05
N PRO A 138 -7.22 -9.14 -14.31
CA PRO A 138 -7.47 -8.01 -13.42
C PRO A 138 -6.36 -7.86 -12.37
N VAL A 139 -6.19 -6.63 -11.91
CA VAL A 139 -5.15 -6.26 -10.94
C VAL A 139 -5.79 -5.84 -9.62
N VAL A 140 -5.25 -6.32 -8.53
CA VAL A 140 -5.42 -5.80 -7.18
C VAL A 140 -4.10 -5.15 -6.78
N LEU A 141 -4.05 -3.83 -6.73
CA LEU A 141 -2.91 -3.08 -6.24
C LEU A 141 -3.18 -2.61 -4.82
N CYS A 142 -2.23 -2.80 -3.93
CA CYS A 142 -2.31 -2.26 -2.57
C CYS A 142 -1.01 -1.61 -2.14
N GLY A 143 -1.09 -0.80 -1.10
CA GLY A 143 0.08 -0.28 -0.42
C GLY A 143 -0.05 1.16 0.05
N ASP A 144 1.08 1.68 0.52
CA ASP A 144 1.23 3.09 0.86
C ASP A 144 1.54 3.89 -0.42
N LEU A 145 0.52 4.60 -0.91
CA LEU A 145 0.65 5.45 -2.09
C LEU A 145 1.17 6.86 -1.76
N ASN A 146 1.45 7.12 -0.49
CA ASN A 146 1.98 8.42 -0.04
C ASN A 146 1.20 9.63 -0.56
N VAL A 147 -0.12 9.50 -0.76
CA VAL A 147 -1.01 10.58 -1.22
C VAL A 147 -2.40 10.43 -0.61
N ALA A 148 -2.96 11.50 -0.09
CA ALA A 148 -4.38 11.64 0.15
C ALA A 148 -5.02 12.16 -1.15
N HIS A 149 -5.99 11.44 -1.72
CA HIS A 149 -6.55 11.78 -3.03
C HIS A 149 -7.42 13.03 -2.97
N GLU A 150 -8.42 13.02 -2.11
CA GLU A 150 -9.40 14.11 -2.00
C GLU A 150 -9.30 14.84 -0.65
N GLU A 151 -9.97 16.01 -0.53
CA GLU A 151 -9.98 16.78 0.71
C GLU A 151 -10.57 16.02 1.90
N ILE A 152 -11.45 15.05 1.64
CA ILE A 152 -12.02 14.15 2.65
C ILE A 152 -10.99 13.15 3.22
N ASP A 153 -9.88 12.93 2.51
CA ASP A 153 -8.88 11.93 2.85
C ASP A 153 -7.81 12.42 3.83
N LEU A 154 -7.91 13.67 4.29
CA LEU A 154 -7.01 14.19 5.33
C LEU A 154 -7.67 15.25 6.20
N LYS A 155 -7.18 15.40 7.44
CA LYS A 155 -7.80 16.29 8.45
C LYS A 155 -7.70 17.77 8.13
N ASN A 156 -6.64 18.26 7.52
CA ASN A 156 -6.39 19.68 7.30
C ASN A 156 -6.03 19.98 5.83
N PRO A 157 -6.93 19.79 4.86
CA PRO A 157 -6.59 19.88 3.44
C PRO A 157 -6.06 21.26 3.03
N LYS A 158 -6.66 22.33 3.50
CA LYS A 158 -6.30 23.71 3.10
C LYS A 158 -4.84 24.06 3.43
N THR A 159 -4.32 23.59 4.55
CA THR A 159 -2.95 23.89 5.00
C THR A 159 -1.92 22.94 4.40
N ASN A 160 -2.35 21.82 3.80
CA ASN A 160 -1.48 20.78 3.29
C ASN A 160 -1.37 20.72 1.75
N ARG A 161 -2.09 21.56 1.01
CA ARG A 161 -2.17 21.54 -0.45
C ARG A 161 -0.81 21.66 -1.19
N LYS A 162 0.22 22.13 -0.52
CA LYS A 162 1.58 22.25 -1.08
C LYS A 162 2.59 21.35 -0.37
N ASN A 163 2.12 20.46 0.48
CA ASN A 163 2.95 19.51 1.20
C ASN A 163 3.00 18.17 0.49
N ALA A 164 4.09 17.43 0.72
CA ALA A 164 4.23 16.06 0.26
C ALA A 164 3.02 15.21 0.72
N GLY A 165 2.46 14.45 -0.18
CA GLY A 165 1.27 13.62 0.04
C GLY A 165 -0.07 14.32 -0.23
N PHE A 166 -0.07 15.63 -0.55
CA PHE A 166 -1.30 16.34 -0.94
C PHE A 166 -1.05 17.49 -1.94
N SER A 167 0.04 17.46 -2.68
CA SER A 167 0.25 18.39 -3.79
C SER A 167 -0.72 18.11 -4.93
N ASP A 168 -0.99 19.12 -5.75
CA ASP A 168 -1.89 18.98 -6.90
C ASP A 168 -1.36 17.93 -7.90
N GLU A 169 -0.03 17.84 -8.05
CA GLU A 169 0.65 16.88 -8.92
C GLU A 169 0.46 15.44 -8.44
N GLU A 170 0.66 15.18 -7.15
CA GLU A 170 0.48 13.84 -6.55
C GLU A 170 -0.98 13.38 -6.64
N ARG A 171 -1.92 14.26 -6.35
CA ARG A 171 -3.36 13.98 -6.46
C ARG A 171 -3.77 13.70 -7.91
N ALA A 172 -3.23 14.47 -8.88
CA ALA A 172 -3.49 14.25 -10.30
C ALA A 172 -3.00 12.86 -10.77
N LYS A 173 -1.87 12.37 -10.25
CA LYS A 173 -1.40 11.00 -10.54
C LYS A 173 -2.33 9.93 -9.99
N PHE A 174 -2.88 10.12 -8.78
CA PHE A 174 -3.90 9.21 -8.26
C PHE A 174 -5.17 9.24 -9.12
N SER A 175 -5.65 10.43 -9.52
CA SER A 175 -6.80 10.57 -10.41
C SER A 175 -6.58 9.82 -11.73
N ALA A 176 -5.35 9.80 -12.25
CA ALA A 176 -5.02 9.05 -13.47
C ALA A 176 -5.22 7.53 -13.33
N PHE A 177 -5.07 6.94 -12.11
CA PHE A 177 -5.46 5.55 -11.87
C PHE A 177 -6.97 5.35 -12.01
N ILE A 178 -7.75 6.25 -11.42
CA ILE A 178 -9.23 6.18 -11.50
C ILE A 178 -9.69 6.35 -12.95
N ASP A 179 -9.14 7.32 -13.66
CA ASP A 179 -9.46 7.59 -15.08
C ASP A 179 -9.04 6.43 -16.00
N ALA A 180 -8.05 5.64 -15.59
CA ALA A 180 -7.60 4.46 -16.34
C ALA A 180 -8.48 3.20 -16.10
N GLY A 181 -9.55 3.30 -15.32
CA GLY A 181 -10.48 2.19 -15.06
C GLY A 181 -10.14 1.37 -13.83
N PHE A 182 -9.53 2.00 -12.82
CA PHE A 182 -9.32 1.41 -11.51
C PHE A 182 -10.24 2.03 -10.47
N ILE A 183 -10.55 1.28 -9.42
CA ILE A 183 -11.48 1.66 -8.35
C ILE A 183 -10.70 1.77 -7.04
N ASP A 184 -10.83 2.90 -6.34
CA ASP A 184 -10.51 3.00 -4.90
C ASP A 184 -11.57 2.23 -4.13
N SER A 185 -11.23 1.03 -3.66
CA SER A 185 -12.19 0.12 -3.04
C SER A 185 -12.84 0.70 -1.79
N PHE A 186 -12.09 1.46 -0.99
CA PHE A 186 -12.66 2.07 0.22
C PHE A 186 -13.68 3.15 -0.14
N ARG A 187 -13.38 4.05 -1.08
CA ARG A 187 -14.31 5.09 -1.53
C ARG A 187 -15.49 4.54 -2.34
N TYR A 188 -15.32 3.37 -2.93
CA TYR A 188 -16.45 2.67 -3.57
C TYR A 188 -17.53 2.28 -2.55
N PHE A 189 -17.15 1.76 -1.37
CA PHE A 189 -18.11 1.40 -0.31
C PHE A 189 -18.51 2.59 0.57
N TYR A 190 -17.57 3.50 0.84
CA TYR A 190 -17.73 4.58 1.81
C TYR A 190 -17.39 5.95 1.18
N PRO A 191 -18.14 6.40 0.16
CA PRO A 191 -17.81 7.61 -0.60
C PRO A 191 -17.76 8.88 0.25
N ASP A 192 -18.61 8.98 1.27
CA ASP A 192 -18.80 10.19 2.07
C ASP A 192 -18.28 10.04 3.52
N LEU A 193 -17.65 8.90 3.87
CA LEU A 193 -17.16 8.68 5.24
C LEU A 193 -15.97 9.58 5.55
N THR A 194 -16.18 10.54 6.45
CA THR A 194 -15.16 11.45 6.95
C THR A 194 -14.33 10.84 8.07
N ASP A 195 -13.17 11.45 8.36
CA ASP A 195 -12.31 11.07 9.49
C ASP A 195 -11.82 9.61 9.48
N ALA A 196 -11.81 8.99 8.31
CA ALA A 196 -11.31 7.65 8.06
C ALA A 196 -9.88 7.74 7.50
N TYR A 197 -8.89 7.49 8.35
CA TYR A 197 -7.48 7.65 8.03
C TYR A 197 -6.69 6.38 8.28
N SER A 198 -5.56 6.24 7.59
CA SER A 198 -4.66 5.09 7.71
C SER A 198 -3.29 5.45 8.28
N TRP A 199 -2.94 6.74 8.32
CA TRP A 199 -1.67 7.25 8.82
C TRP A 199 -1.82 8.47 9.72
N TRP A 200 -0.99 8.54 10.76
CA TRP A 200 -0.90 9.68 11.71
C TRP A 200 0.55 9.96 12.07
N SER A 201 0.96 11.22 11.95
CA SER A 201 2.29 11.62 12.43
C SER A 201 2.49 11.25 13.91
N TYR A 202 3.69 10.79 14.28
CA TYR A 202 4.05 10.61 15.69
C TYR A 202 4.06 11.91 16.51
N ARG A 203 4.03 13.07 15.83
CA ARG A 203 4.11 14.36 16.50
C ARG A 203 2.74 14.78 17.05
N MET A 204 2.76 15.47 18.19
CA MET A 204 1.60 16.18 18.77
C MET A 204 0.38 15.28 19.04
N ASN A 205 0.59 14.01 19.37
CA ASN A 205 -0.49 13.05 19.60
C ASN A 205 -1.52 12.99 18.46
N ALA A 206 -1.07 13.06 17.22
CA ALA A 206 -1.94 13.17 16.05
C ALA A 206 -2.94 12.02 15.97
N ARG A 207 -2.53 10.76 16.28
CA ARG A 207 -3.42 9.59 16.25
C ARG A 207 -4.53 9.69 17.29
N ALA A 208 -4.22 10.07 18.53
CA ALA A 208 -5.22 10.23 19.60
C ALA A 208 -6.25 11.33 19.29
N ARG A 209 -5.87 12.35 18.49
CA ARG A 209 -6.75 13.41 18.05
C ARG A 209 -7.39 13.16 16.69
N ASN A 210 -7.13 12.01 16.09
CA ASN A 210 -7.50 11.65 14.74
C ASN A 210 -7.12 12.73 13.70
N THR A 211 -5.93 13.34 13.84
CA THR A 211 -5.38 14.27 12.85
C THR A 211 -4.55 13.44 11.86
N GLY A 212 -5.24 12.71 11.01
CA GLY A 212 -4.67 11.70 10.13
C GLY A 212 -4.87 11.97 8.64
N TRP A 213 -4.34 11.04 7.84
CA TRP A 213 -4.40 11.00 6.39
C TRP A 213 -4.73 9.58 5.95
N ARG A 214 -5.53 9.41 4.91
CA ARG A 214 -5.74 8.13 4.23
C ARG A 214 -4.79 8.09 3.04
N ILE A 215 -3.71 7.33 3.17
CA ILE A 215 -2.64 7.21 2.18
C ILE A 215 -2.30 5.76 1.83
N ASP A 216 -2.93 4.80 2.53
CA ASP A 216 -2.86 3.38 2.25
C ASP A 216 -4.15 2.94 1.56
N TYR A 217 -4.02 2.15 0.48
CA TYR A 217 -5.13 1.84 -0.43
C TYR A 217 -5.15 0.39 -0.87
N PHE A 218 -6.35 -0.04 -1.29
CA PHE A 218 -6.56 -1.08 -2.28
C PHE A 218 -7.22 -0.45 -3.51
N ILE A 219 -6.49 -0.48 -4.62
CA ILE A 219 -6.94 -0.02 -5.93
C ILE A 219 -7.13 -1.25 -6.80
N VAL A 220 -8.30 -1.44 -7.38
CA VAL A 220 -8.63 -2.66 -8.12
C VAL A 220 -9.10 -2.35 -9.54
N SER A 221 -8.82 -3.24 -10.48
CA SER A 221 -9.38 -3.16 -11.83
C SER A 221 -10.91 -3.11 -11.78
N GLU A 222 -11.54 -2.26 -12.59
CA GLU A 222 -13.01 -2.18 -12.67
C GLU A 222 -13.66 -3.55 -12.97
N ARG A 223 -12.95 -4.44 -13.66
CA ARG A 223 -13.39 -5.82 -13.92
C ARG A 223 -13.62 -6.65 -12.65
N LEU A 224 -13.07 -6.25 -11.50
CA LEU A 224 -13.30 -6.90 -10.20
C LEU A 224 -14.47 -6.29 -9.42
N LYS A 225 -15.16 -5.28 -9.96
CA LYS A 225 -16.21 -4.57 -9.25
C LYS A 225 -17.26 -5.48 -8.62
N ASP A 226 -17.72 -6.47 -9.36
CA ASP A 226 -18.74 -7.43 -8.90
C ASP A 226 -18.19 -8.47 -7.91
N LYS A 227 -16.88 -8.50 -7.70
CA LYS A 227 -16.18 -9.35 -6.72
C LYS A 227 -15.92 -8.63 -5.40
N LEU A 228 -16.08 -7.31 -5.34
CA LEU A 228 -15.88 -6.53 -4.14
C LEU A 228 -16.94 -6.86 -3.10
N VAL A 229 -16.52 -7.17 -1.88
CA VAL A 229 -17.42 -7.49 -0.75
C VAL A 229 -17.38 -6.37 0.29
N ASP A 230 -16.21 -5.93 0.72
CA ASP A 230 -16.01 -4.84 1.68
C ASP A 230 -14.57 -4.34 1.67
N ALA A 231 -14.36 -3.12 2.19
CA ALA A 231 -13.04 -2.54 2.43
C ALA A 231 -13.00 -1.87 3.81
N LYS A 232 -11.92 -2.08 4.59
CA LYS A 232 -11.83 -1.60 5.98
C LYS A 232 -10.50 -0.91 6.25
N ILE A 233 -10.52 -0.02 7.25
CA ILE A 233 -9.34 0.60 7.84
C ILE A 233 -9.31 0.18 9.31
N HIS A 234 -8.27 -0.55 9.73
CA HIS A 234 -8.12 -1.07 11.09
C HIS A 234 -7.45 -0.03 12.01
N ALA A 235 -8.10 1.12 12.20
CA ALA A 235 -7.53 2.28 12.89
C ALA A 235 -7.07 2.00 14.34
N ASP A 236 -7.62 0.98 14.98
CA ASP A 236 -7.30 0.58 16.36
C ASP A 236 -6.03 -0.28 16.45
N VAL A 237 -5.54 -0.83 15.33
CA VAL A 237 -4.33 -1.65 15.29
C VAL A 237 -3.11 -0.75 15.41
N LEU A 238 -2.33 -0.98 16.47
CA LEU A 238 -1.11 -0.23 16.77
C LEU A 238 0.13 -0.99 16.27
N GLY A 239 1.31 -0.36 16.38
CA GLY A 239 2.59 -0.97 16.00
C GLY A 239 3.39 -0.16 14.98
N SER A 240 2.70 0.63 14.17
CA SER A 240 3.26 1.57 13.19
C SER A 240 2.56 2.93 13.32
N ASP A 241 3.04 3.95 12.63
CA ASP A 241 2.32 5.21 12.39
C ASP A 241 1.24 5.07 11.31
N HIS A 242 1.24 3.98 10.56
CA HIS A 242 0.11 3.51 9.77
C HIS A 242 -0.70 2.44 10.51
N CYS A 243 -1.95 2.25 10.11
CA CYS A 243 -2.73 1.07 10.46
C CYS A 243 -2.95 0.19 9.22
N PRO A 244 -3.30 -1.10 9.40
CA PRO A 244 -3.64 -1.97 8.29
C PRO A 244 -4.91 -1.49 7.56
N VAL A 245 -4.95 -1.74 6.25
CA VAL A 245 -6.15 -1.66 5.43
C VAL A 245 -6.49 -3.04 4.89
N GLU A 246 -7.78 -3.31 4.73
CA GLU A 246 -8.32 -4.61 4.32
C GLU A 246 -9.20 -4.47 3.08
N LEU A 247 -9.13 -5.47 2.22
CA LEU A 247 -10.07 -5.71 1.13
C LEU A 247 -10.60 -7.13 1.20
N GLU A 248 -11.92 -7.28 1.11
CA GLU A 248 -12.58 -8.59 0.95
C GLU A 248 -13.09 -8.77 -0.48
N LEU A 249 -12.73 -9.90 -1.09
CA LEU A 249 -13.14 -10.29 -2.44
C LEU A 249 -13.86 -11.64 -2.42
N ASN A 250 -14.84 -11.80 -3.30
CA ASN A 250 -15.56 -13.04 -3.51
C ASN A 250 -15.01 -13.76 -4.75
N PHE A 251 -13.98 -14.60 -4.54
CA PHE A 251 -13.43 -15.54 -5.50
C PHE A 251 -13.82 -16.95 -5.16
#